data_3271d62af8c26a1981fbef2df60ae239
#
_entry.id   3271d62af8c26a1981fbef2df60ae239
#
_cell.length_a   1.000
_cell.length_b   1.000
_cell.length_c   1.000
_cell.angle_alpha   90.00
_cell.angle_beta   90.00
_cell.angle_gamma   90.00
#
_symmetry.space_group_name_H-M   'P 1'
#
loop_
_entity.id
_entity.type
_entity.pdbx_description
1 polymer ?
#
loop_
_entity_poly.entity_id
_entity_poly.type
_entity_poly.pdbx_seq_one_letter_code
_entity_poly.pdbx_strand_id
1 'polypeptide(L)'
;VTKARIAVVGAGLMGHGIAQIFALHGHDVAIYDSSAAMLATAKDRITANLRDLGEDVSAVERLRAYSELADAVCDVDYVVEAVLEDLALKQRLFQEIEAAVRPETILASNTSVIPITAIVRGLRNRQRALGTHWWNPPYLVPLVEVIGTEWTSPAAIDWTIKLHGSIGKTPVHVKKDVPGFVGNRLQHALWRECIALVQNGICDAETVDTVIKESFGRRLAVLGPLENADLVGTELTLAIHRTVLPAIDARPGPSPYLEKLVDEGKLGMKSGQGFRTWT
;
A
#
# COMPACT_ATOMS: atom_id res chain seq x y z
N VAL A 1 8.64 6.01 -20.00
CA VAL A 1 7.93 7.28 -19.72
C VAL A 1 8.99 8.35 -19.61
N THR A 2 8.79 9.46 -20.34
CA THR A 2 9.58 10.69 -20.18
C THR A 2 9.55 11.11 -18.71
N LYS A 3 10.63 11.72 -18.23
CA LYS A 3 10.77 12.27 -16.88
C LYS A 3 9.51 13.08 -16.49
N ALA A 4 8.77 12.62 -15.47
CA ALA A 4 7.57 13.28 -14.96
C ALA A 4 7.92 14.09 -13.71
N ARG A 5 7.17 15.16 -13.44
CA ARG A 5 7.25 15.94 -12.20
C ARG A 5 6.24 15.35 -11.22
N ILE A 6 6.71 14.98 -10.05
CA ILE A 6 5.95 14.23 -9.04
C ILE A 6 5.75 15.10 -7.81
N ALA A 7 4.57 15.08 -7.22
CA ALA A 7 4.37 15.59 -5.86
C ALA A 7 4.00 14.43 -4.93
N VAL A 8 4.65 14.37 -3.79
CA VAL A 8 4.32 13.47 -2.69
C VAL A 8 3.76 14.28 -1.54
N VAL A 9 2.51 14.06 -1.20
CA VAL A 9 1.78 14.75 -0.14
C VAL A 9 1.67 13.85 1.08
N GLY A 10 2.41 14.20 2.12
CA GLY A 10 2.70 13.38 3.28
C GLY A 10 4.14 12.86 3.26
N ALA A 11 4.98 13.30 4.20
CA ALA A 11 6.39 12.91 4.32
C ALA A 11 6.62 11.82 5.38
N GLY A 12 5.56 11.10 5.78
CA GLY A 12 5.60 10.02 6.75
C GLY A 12 6.35 8.78 6.26
N LEU A 13 6.08 7.63 6.91
CA LEU A 13 6.74 6.35 6.62
C LEU A 13 6.62 5.94 5.15
N MET A 14 5.44 6.08 4.54
CA MET A 14 5.26 5.73 3.14
C MET A 14 5.76 6.84 2.20
N GLY A 15 5.39 8.09 2.48
CA GLY A 15 5.66 9.18 1.54
C GLY A 15 7.14 9.43 1.27
N HIS A 16 8.00 9.43 2.31
CA HIS A 16 9.43 9.62 2.05
C HIS A 16 10.04 8.48 1.21
N GLY A 17 9.60 7.23 1.43
CA GLY A 17 10.08 6.09 0.63
C GLY A 17 9.53 6.08 -0.80
N ILE A 18 8.29 6.55 -1.02
CA ILE A 18 7.72 6.77 -2.36
C ILE A 18 8.52 7.85 -3.10
N ALA A 19 8.79 9.00 -2.43
CA ALA A 19 9.60 10.07 -2.97
C ALA A 19 11.02 9.62 -3.33
N GLN A 20 11.64 8.77 -2.48
CA GLN A 20 12.93 8.14 -2.74
C GLN A 20 12.96 7.39 -4.07
N ILE A 21 11.96 6.54 -4.32
CA ILE A 21 11.92 5.72 -5.53
C ILE A 21 11.77 6.59 -6.78
N PHE A 22 10.90 7.58 -6.77
CA PHE A 22 10.78 8.49 -7.91
C PHE A 22 12.07 9.27 -8.15
N ALA A 23 12.70 9.82 -7.11
CA ALA A 23 13.96 10.55 -7.21
C ALA A 23 15.12 9.68 -7.72
N LEU A 24 15.23 8.44 -7.23
CA LEU A 24 16.24 7.47 -7.65
C LEU A 24 16.14 7.17 -9.15
N HIS A 25 14.91 7.14 -9.70
CA HIS A 25 14.67 6.90 -11.12
C HIS A 25 14.61 8.19 -11.98
N GLY A 26 15.17 9.29 -11.45
CA GLY A 26 15.44 10.50 -12.22
C GLY A 26 14.27 11.48 -12.33
N HIS A 27 13.19 11.30 -11.59
CA HIS A 27 12.07 12.23 -11.52
C HIS A 27 12.36 13.42 -10.59
N ASP A 28 11.86 14.61 -10.91
CA ASP A 28 11.86 15.74 -10.00
C ASP A 28 10.67 15.58 -9.04
N VAL A 29 10.94 15.63 -7.73
CA VAL A 29 9.95 15.32 -6.70
C VAL A 29 9.78 16.47 -5.74
N ALA A 30 8.57 17.02 -5.69
CA ALA A 30 8.11 17.91 -4.63
C ALA A 30 7.59 17.08 -3.46
N ILE A 31 8.01 17.41 -2.24
CA ILE A 31 7.51 16.79 -1.01
C ILE A 31 6.84 17.86 -0.17
N TYR A 32 5.64 17.57 0.29
CA TYR A 32 4.88 18.41 1.22
C TYR A 32 4.43 17.59 2.43
N ASP A 33 4.47 18.20 3.61
CA ASP A 33 3.83 17.71 4.82
C ASP A 33 3.38 18.89 5.67
N SER A 34 2.21 18.79 6.29
CA SER A 34 1.71 19.80 7.24
C SER A 34 2.56 19.91 8.50
N SER A 35 3.32 18.87 8.84
CA SER A 35 4.30 18.87 9.94
C SER A 35 5.66 19.31 9.43
N ALA A 36 6.07 20.52 9.83
CA ALA A 36 7.41 21.04 9.52
C ALA A 36 8.53 20.11 10.00
N ALA A 37 8.34 19.42 11.15
CA ALA A 37 9.31 18.45 11.66
C ALA A 37 9.46 17.23 10.78
N MET A 38 8.35 16.68 10.25
CA MET A 38 8.38 15.56 9.30
C MET A 38 9.03 15.95 8.00
N LEU A 39 8.73 17.15 7.50
CA LEU A 39 9.30 17.69 6.26
C LEU A 39 10.80 17.93 6.38
N ALA A 40 11.26 18.52 7.49
CA ALA A 40 12.67 18.82 7.74
C ALA A 40 13.56 17.57 7.74
N THR A 41 13.04 16.43 8.19
CA THR A 41 13.81 15.18 8.29
C THR A 41 13.65 14.27 7.04
N ALA A 42 12.80 14.62 6.08
CA ALA A 42 12.49 13.76 4.94
C ALA A 42 13.73 13.42 4.10
N LYS A 43 14.54 14.43 3.75
CA LYS A 43 15.76 14.21 2.96
C LYS A 43 16.81 13.35 3.68
N ASP A 44 16.99 13.56 4.99
CA ASP A 44 17.95 12.79 5.78
C ASP A 44 17.55 11.32 5.87
N ARG A 45 16.26 11.04 6.08
CA ARG A 45 15.72 9.67 6.08
C ARG A 45 15.90 8.99 4.72
N ILE A 46 15.62 9.70 3.62
CA ILE A 46 15.84 9.19 2.26
C ILE A 46 17.33 8.93 2.03
N THR A 47 18.21 9.86 2.44
CA THR A 47 19.66 9.69 2.31
C THR A 47 20.17 8.47 3.07
N ALA A 48 19.67 8.26 4.31
CA ALA A 48 20.00 7.08 5.09
C ALA A 48 19.55 5.79 4.40
N ASN A 49 18.30 5.73 3.94
CA ASN A 49 17.78 4.56 3.22
C ASN A 49 18.59 4.25 1.95
N LEU A 50 18.92 5.26 1.13
CA LEU A 50 19.72 5.05 -0.09
C LEU A 50 21.11 4.52 0.24
N ARG A 51 21.73 5.04 1.29
CA ARG A 51 23.06 4.57 1.75
C ARG A 51 23.00 3.12 2.24
N ASP A 52 21.98 2.77 3.04
CA ASP A 52 21.80 1.42 3.59
C ASP A 52 21.54 0.39 2.47
N LEU A 53 20.91 0.83 1.39
CA LEU A 53 20.64 0.00 0.20
C LEU A 53 21.81 -0.03 -0.79
N GLY A 54 22.86 0.78 -0.60
CA GLY A 54 23.96 0.91 -1.56
C GLY A 54 23.58 1.62 -2.86
N GLU A 55 22.52 2.45 -2.81
CA GLU A 55 21.99 3.19 -3.97
C GLU A 55 22.61 4.60 -4.10
N ASP A 56 22.37 5.25 -5.25
CA ASP A 56 22.89 6.59 -5.54
C ASP A 56 22.27 7.66 -4.63
N VAL A 57 23.03 8.10 -3.63
CA VAL A 57 22.61 9.15 -2.70
C VAL A 57 22.42 10.53 -3.37
N SER A 58 22.98 10.76 -4.55
CA SER A 58 22.78 12.02 -5.29
C SER A 58 21.32 12.20 -5.76
N ALA A 59 20.53 11.13 -5.76
CA ALA A 59 19.10 11.18 -6.05
C ALA A 59 18.34 12.20 -5.18
N VAL A 60 18.82 12.49 -3.95
CA VAL A 60 18.19 13.49 -3.06
C VAL A 60 18.24 14.93 -3.60
N GLU A 61 19.10 15.22 -4.56
CA GLU A 61 19.18 16.55 -5.21
C GLU A 61 17.92 16.85 -6.05
N ARG A 62 17.18 15.80 -6.46
CA ARG A 62 15.90 15.92 -7.18
C ARG A 62 14.70 16.20 -6.26
N LEU A 63 14.92 16.17 -4.93
CA LEU A 63 13.86 16.39 -3.95
C LEU A 63 13.80 17.87 -3.55
N ARG A 64 12.61 18.45 -3.61
CA ARG A 64 12.31 19.80 -3.13
C ARG A 64 11.22 19.73 -2.07
N ALA A 65 11.51 20.25 -0.89
CA ALA A 65 10.55 20.34 0.21
C ALA A 65 9.77 21.66 0.11
N TYR A 66 8.46 21.60 0.34
CA TYR A 66 7.56 22.75 0.30
C TYR A 66 6.74 22.82 1.58
N SER A 67 6.62 24.04 2.16
CA SER A 67 5.77 24.30 3.32
C SER A 67 4.30 24.56 2.95
N GLU A 68 4.06 24.93 1.69
CA GLU A 68 2.73 25.22 1.18
C GLU A 68 2.31 24.15 0.16
N LEU A 69 1.10 23.61 0.35
CA LEU A 69 0.56 22.54 -0.51
C LEU A 69 0.43 23.01 -1.97
N ALA A 70 -0.11 24.21 -2.18
CA ALA A 70 -0.32 24.74 -3.51
C ALA A 70 0.99 24.83 -4.30
N ASP A 71 2.07 25.27 -3.68
CA ASP A 71 3.38 25.40 -4.31
C ASP A 71 3.98 24.03 -4.68
N ALA A 72 3.72 23.01 -3.85
CA ALA A 72 4.19 21.67 -4.10
C ALA A 72 3.51 20.99 -5.29
N VAL A 73 2.24 21.32 -5.56
CA VAL A 73 1.42 20.59 -6.54
C VAL A 73 1.08 21.36 -7.82
N CYS A 74 1.33 22.69 -7.89
CA CYS A 74 0.83 23.52 -8.98
C CYS A 74 1.39 23.14 -10.36
N ASP A 75 2.60 22.62 -10.45
CA ASP A 75 3.27 22.31 -11.72
C ASP A 75 3.81 20.89 -11.78
N VAL A 76 2.96 19.89 -11.46
CA VAL A 76 3.31 18.46 -11.49
C VAL A 76 2.42 17.68 -12.44
N ASP A 77 2.90 16.53 -12.87
CA ASP A 77 2.18 15.62 -13.76
C ASP A 77 1.41 14.55 -12.94
N TYR A 78 1.89 14.27 -11.72
CA TYR A 78 1.34 13.25 -10.84
C TYR A 78 1.45 13.66 -9.37
N VAL A 79 0.38 13.49 -8.62
CA VAL A 79 0.34 13.66 -7.17
C VAL A 79 0.04 12.32 -6.52
N VAL A 80 0.85 11.90 -5.55
CA VAL A 80 0.53 10.77 -4.67
C VAL A 80 0.36 11.25 -3.23
N GLU A 81 -0.84 11.03 -2.69
CA GLU A 81 -1.18 11.31 -1.31
C GLU A 81 -0.83 10.11 -0.42
N ALA A 82 -0.10 10.34 0.67
CA ALA A 82 0.35 9.35 1.64
C ALA A 82 0.24 9.90 3.10
N VAL A 83 -0.87 10.59 3.40
CA VAL A 83 -1.19 11.10 4.74
C VAL A 83 -1.90 10.05 5.59
N LEU A 84 -2.31 10.42 6.81
CA LEU A 84 -3.02 9.53 7.73
C LEU A 84 -4.28 8.90 7.10
N GLU A 85 -4.60 7.67 7.52
CA GLU A 85 -5.71 6.88 7.00
C GLU A 85 -7.05 7.34 7.62
N ASP A 86 -7.46 8.56 7.24
CA ASP A 86 -8.71 9.21 7.65
C ASP A 86 -9.46 9.71 6.41
N LEU A 87 -10.68 9.23 6.22
CA LEU A 87 -11.49 9.54 5.03
C LEU A 87 -11.78 11.04 4.91
N ALA A 88 -12.15 11.69 6.00
CA ALA A 88 -12.53 13.11 5.97
C ALA A 88 -11.32 14.00 5.67
N LEU A 89 -10.15 13.66 6.23
CA LEU A 89 -8.89 14.32 5.91
C LEU A 89 -8.56 14.17 4.43
N LYS A 90 -8.60 12.94 3.91
CA LYS A 90 -8.26 12.68 2.51
C LYS A 90 -9.23 13.38 1.55
N GLN A 91 -10.53 13.40 1.85
CA GLN A 91 -11.52 14.11 1.03
C GLN A 91 -11.24 15.62 0.94
N ARG A 92 -10.97 16.28 2.08
CA ARG A 92 -10.61 17.71 2.10
C ARG A 92 -9.32 17.97 1.32
N LEU A 93 -8.29 17.18 1.59
CA LEU A 93 -6.99 17.31 0.96
C LEU A 93 -7.07 17.14 -0.57
N PHE A 94 -7.83 16.17 -1.06
CA PHE A 94 -8.03 15.98 -2.50
C PHE A 94 -8.73 17.15 -3.17
N GLN A 95 -9.67 17.82 -2.49
CA GLN A 95 -10.30 19.04 -2.99
C GLN A 95 -9.32 20.22 -3.03
N GLU A 96 -8.48 20.37 -2.02
CA GLU A 96 -7.42 21.39 -1.97
C GLU A 96 -6.38 21.16 -3.09
N ILE A 97 -5.95 19.90 -3.27
CA ILE A 97 -5.04 19.52 -4.35
C ILE A 97 -5.68 19.83 -5.71
N GLU A 98 -6.94 19.41 -5.93
CA GLU A 98 -7.63 19.66 -7.20
C GLU A 98 -7.72 21.14 -7.56
N ALA A 99 -7.87 22.01 -6.56
CA ALA A 99 -7.96 23.46 -6.77
C ALA A 99 -6.60 24.07 -7.19
N ALA A 100 -5.48 23.42 -6.86
CA ALA A 100 -4.13 23.94 -7.08
C ALA A 100 -3.40 23.32 -8.27
N VAL A 101 -3.79 22.13 -8.72
CA VAL A 101 -3.11 21.42 -9.82
C VAL A 101 -3.66 21.78 -11.19
N ARG A 102 -2.88 21.47 -12.21
CA ARG A 102 -3.34 21.55 -13.62
C ARG A 102 -4.45 20.54 -13.90
N PRO A 103 -5.35 20.80 -14.87
CA PRO A 103 -6.49 19.90 -15.17
C PRO A 103 -6.09 18.49 -15.57
N GLU A 104 -4.93 18.28 -16.16
CA GLU A 104 -4.42 16.99 -16.64
C GLU A 104 -3.64 16.21 -15.57
N THR A 105 -3.24 16.83 -14.46
CA THR A 105 -2.48 16.16 -13.38
C THR A 105 -3.23 14.98 -12.81
N ILE A 106 -2.62 13.82 -12.77
CA ILE A 106 -3.21 12.61 -12.16
C ILE A 106 -3.09 12.68 -10.64
N LEU A 107 -4.18 12.34 -9.95
CA LEU A 107 -4.28 12.36 -8.50
C LEU A 107 -4.42 10.94 -7.97
N ALA A 108 -3.48 10.50 -7.15
CA ALA A 108 -3.47 9.15 -6.58
C ALA A 108 -3.49 9.17 -5.05
N SER A 109 -4.25 8.27 -4.43
CA SER A 109 -4.18 8.00 -3.00
C SER A 109 -3.40 6.71 -2.73
N ASN A 110 -2.52 6.75 -1.73
CA ASN A 110 -1.84 5.56 -1.20
C ASN A 110 -2.60 4.94 -0.02
N THR A 111 -3.91 5.13 0.07
CA THR A 111 -4.72 4.45 1.08
C THR A 111 -4.58 2.94 0.98
N SER A 112 -4.62 2.25 2.13
CA SER A 112 -4.51 0.80 2.19
C SER A 112 -5.86 0.08 2.20
N VAL A 113 -6.91 0.73 2.73
CA VAL A 113 -8.21 0.06 2.95
C VAL A 113 -9.43 0.90 2.58
N ILE A 114 -9.30 2.23 2.51
CA ILE A 114 -10.43 3.12 2.18
C ILE A 114 -10.69 3.04 0.67
N PRO A 115 -11.94 2.77 0.23
CA PRO A 115 -12.27 2.81 -1.19
C PRO A 115 -11.92 4.16 -1.82
N ILE A 116 -11.26 4.14 -2.95
CA ILE A 116 -10.86 5.34 -3.69
C ILE A 116 -12.08 6.17 -4.07
N THR A 117 -13.15 5.50 -4.49
CA THR A 117 -14.45 6.12 -4.79
C THR A 117 -14.94 7.01 -3.65
N ALA A 118 -14.77 6.58 -2.39
CA ALA A 118 -15.16 7.37 -1.23
C ALA A 118 -14.29 8.63 -1.07
N ILE A 119 -12.98 8.52 -1.32
CA ILE A 119 -12.04 9.63 -1.20
C ILE A 119 -12.32 10.70 -2.27
N VAL A 120 -12.47 10.28 -3.53
CA VAL A 120 -12.51 11.20 -4.68
C VAL A 120 -13.91 11.67 -5.09
N ARG A 121 -14.98 11.23 -4.38
CA ARG A 121 -16.36 11.55 -4.75
C ARG A 121 -16.66 13.05 -4.86
N GLY A 122 -15.96 13.88 -4.08
CA GLY A 122 -16.14 15.33 -4.05
C GLY A 122 -15.39 16.10 -5.14
N LEU A 123 -14.57 15.42 -5.94
CA LEU A 123 -13.81 16.06 -7.02
C LEU A 123 -14.71 16.43 -8.21
N ARG A 124 -14.35 17.50 -8.90
CA ARG A 124 -15.00 17.94 -10.15
C ARG A 124 -14.55 17.08 -11.33
N ASN A 125 -13.24 16.80 -11.44
CA ASN A 125 -12.64 15.98 -12.49
C ASN A 125 -12.13 14.64 -11.92
N ARG A 126 -13.05 13.70 -11.69
CA ARG A 126 -12.76 12.36 -11.16
C ARG A 126 -12.08 11.43 -12.15
N GLN A 127 -12.09 11.77 -13.45
CA GLN A 127 -11.52 10.91 -14.50
C GLN A 127 -10.00 10.72 -14.37
N ARG A 128 -9.32 11.65 -13.69
CA ARG A 128 -7.88 11.62 -13.42
C ARG A 128 -7.50 11.13 -12.03
N ALA A 129 -8.48 10.73 -11.22
CA ALA A 129 -8.27 10.29 -9.84
C ALA A 129 -8.34 8.77 -9.73
N LEU A 130 -7.40 8.19 -8.97
CA LEU A 130 -7.23 6.73 -8.82
C LEU A 130 -6.50 6.40 -7.51
N GLY A 131 -6.34 5.12 -7.20
CA GLY A 131 -5.50 4.65 -6.11
C GLY A 131 -4.18 4.10 -6.63
N THR A 132 -3.12 4.31 -5.86
CA THR A 132 -1.86 3.57 -6.01
C THR A 132 -1.43 3.07 -4.63
N HIS A 133 -1.78 1.84 -4.35
CA HIS A 133 -1.45 1.22 -3.07
C HIS A 133 -0.07 0.59 -3.13
N TRP A 134 0.88 1.22 -2.45
CA TRP A 134 2.24 0.74 -2.27
C TRP A 134 2.34 -0.07 -0.98
N TRP A 135 3.26 -1.02 -0.96
CA TRP A 135 3.54 -1.84 0.21
C TRP A 135 4.76 -1.33 0.98
N ASN A 136 4.72 -1.46 2.29
CA ASN A 136 5.81 -1.05 3.18
C ASN A 136 6.88 -2.17 3.31
N PRO A 137 8.17 -1.88 3.18
CA PRO A 137 8.77 -0.60 2.76
C PRO A 137 8.66 -0.38 1.24
N PRO A 138 8.29 0.85 0.79
CA PRO A 138 8.03 1.09 -0.63
C PRO A 138 9.27 0.95 -1.53
N TYR A 139 10.45 1.05 -0.98
CA TYR A 139 11.71 0.86 -1.71
C TYR A 139 12.17 -0.61 -1.80
N LEU A 140 11.57 -1.53 -1.05
CA LEU A 140 11.88 -2.97 -1.10
C LEU A 140 10.78 -3.77 -1.81
N VAL A 141 9.51 -3.45 -1.57
CA VAL A 141 8.39 -4.21 -2.12
C VAL A 141 8.07 -3.71 -3.53
N PRO A 142 8.13 -4.59 -4.56
CA PRO A 142 7.92 -4.18 -5.94
C PRO A 142 6.47 -3.88 -6.30
N LEU A 143 5.49 -4.51 -5.64
CA LEU A 143 4.08 -4.40 -6.00
C LEU A 143 3.53 -2.98 -5.80
N VAL A 144 2.78 -2.51 -6.80
CA VAL A 144 1.87 -1.35 -6.68
C VAL A 144 0.53 -1.74 -7.27
N GLU A 145 -0.53 -1.73 -6.47
CA GLU A 145 -1.89 -1.89 -6.96
C GLU A 145 -2.39 -0.56 -7.50
N VAL A 146 -2.80 -0.52 -8.76
CA VAL A 146 -3.41 0.66 -9.42
C VAL A 146 -4.90 0.44 -9.46
N ILE A 147 -5.65 1.21 -8.68
CA ILE A 147 -7.08 1.02 -8.46
C ILE A 147 -7.87 2.11 -9.19
N GLY A 148 -8.64 1.73 -10.20
CA GLY A 148 -9.61 2.63 -10.85
C GLY A 148 -10.92 2.69 -10.10
N THR A 149 -11.60 3.84 -10.19
CA THR A 149 -13.01 4.00 -9.82
C THR A 149 -13.90 3.87 -11.06
N GLU A 150 -15.21 3.91 -10.89
CA GLU A 150 -16.17 3.97 -12.01
C GLU A 150 -15.98 5.23 -12.90
N TRP A 151 -15.31 6.25 -12.40
CA TRP A 151 -15.06 7.52 -13.11
C TRP A 151 -13.67 7.59 -13.75
N THR A 152 -12.71 6.80 -13.26
CA THR A 152 -11.31 6.89 -13.69
C THR A 152 -11.18 6.52 -15.16
N SER A 153 -10.54 7.39 -15.95
CA SER A 153 -10.34 7.14 -17.38
C SER A 153 -9.32 6.01 -17.61
N PRO A 154 -9.50 5.18 -18.64
CA PRO A 154 -8.51 4.18 -19.04
C PRO A 154 -7.12 4.79 -19.29
N ALA A 155 -7.07 6.00 -19.87
CA ALA A 155 -5.82 6.71 -20.13
C ALA A 155 -5.05 7.04 -18.83
N ALA A 156 -5.74 7.42 -17.74
CA ALA A 156 -5.12 7.66 -16.45
C ALA A 156 -4.55 6.38 -15.84
N ILE A 157 -5.27 5.26 -15.95
CA ILE A 157 -4.79 3.94 -15.51
C ILE A 157 -3.54 3.52 -16.30
N ASP A 158 -3.60 3.56 -17.62
CA ASP A 158 -2.50 3.15 -18.50
C ASP A 158 -1.24 4.00 -18.27
N TRP A 159 -1.41 5.31 -18.12
CA TRP A 159 -0.30 6.22 -17.82
C TRP A 159 0.34 5.89 -16.48
N THR A 160 -0.47 5.68 -15.44
CA THR A 160 -0.01 5.35 -14.09
C THR A 160 0.72 4.00 -14.06
N ILE A 161 0.21 2.99 -14.74
CA ILE A 161 0.88 1.68 -14.88
C ILE A 161 2.25 1.85 -15.56
N LYS A 162 2.32 2.60 -16.67
CA LYS A 162 3.58 2.88 -17.35
C LYS A 162 4.56 3.64 -16.49
N LEU A 163 4.10 4.65 -15.74
CA LEU A 163 4.93 5.40 -14.81
C LEU A 163 5.56 4.48 -13.75
N HIS A 164 4.74 3.66 -13.08
CA HIS A 164 5.24 2.78 -12.03
C HIS A 164 6.15 1.66 -12.58
N GLY A 165 5.84 1.12 -13.75
CA GLY A 165 6.74 0.18 -14.43
C GLY A 165 8.10 0.79 -14.77
N SER A 166 8.14 2.08 -15.14
CA SER A 166 9.40 2.76 -15.51
C SER A 166 10.34 3.04 -14.31
N ILE A 167 9.83 2.94 -13.09
CA ILE A 167 10.59 3.08 -11.84
C ILE A 167 10.83 1.75 -11.13
N GLY A 168 10.85 0.64 -11.88
CA GLY A 168 11.17 -0.69 -11.35
C GLY A 168 10.07 -1.34 -10.50
N LYS A 169 8.85 -0.79 -10.49
CA LYS A 169 7.71 -1.42 -9.81
C LYS A 169 7.00 -2.43 -10.70
N THR A 170 6.25 -3.31 -10.05
CA THR A 170 5.32 -4.26 -10.69
C THR A 170 3.89 -3.76 -10.47
N PRO A 171 3.39 -2.86 -11.32
CA PRO A 171 2.03 -2.35 -11.20
C PRO A 171 1.01 -3.39 -11.67
N VAL A 172 -0.08 -3.55 -10.90
CA VAL A 172 -1.21 -4.39 -11.28
C VAL A 172 -2.51 -3.58 -11.28
N HIS A 173 -3.34 -3.79 -12.29
CA HIS A 173 -4.62 -3.08 -12.39
C HIS A 173 -5.70 -3.78 -11.56
N VAL A 174 -6.20 -3.12 -10.53
CA VAL A 174 -7.37 -3.54 -9.75
C VAL A 174 -8.62 -2.92 -10.38
N LYS A 175 -9.39 -3.73 -11.11
CA LYS A 175 -10.51 -3.27 -11.96
C LYS A 175 -11.75 -2.81 -11.19
N LYS A 176 -11.88 -3.17 -9.91
CA LYS A 176 -13.00 -2.77 -9.03
C LYS A 176 -12.47 -2.23 -7.74
N ASP A 177 -12.90 -1.04 -7.39
CA ASP A 177 -12.61 -0.41 -6.11
C ASP A 177 -13.40 -1.11 -4.99
N VAL A 178 -12.69 -1.91 -4.19
CA VAL A 178 -13.25 -2.65 -3.05
C VAL A 178 -12.37 -2.43 -1.82
N PRO A 179 -12.93 -2.46 -0.60
CA PRO A 179 -12.16 -2.32 0.63
C PRO A 179 -10.99 -3.33 0.70
N GLY A 180 -9.76 -2.83 0.94
CA GLY A 180 -8.55 -3.66 1.05
C GLY A 180 -8.02 -4.21 -0.27
N PHE A 181 -8.58 -3.79 -1.42
CA PHE A 181 -8.13 -4.13 -2.77
C PHE A 181 -7.91 -5.64 -2.98
N VAL A 182 -6.77 -6.08 -3.52
CA VAL A 182 -6.47 -7.51 -3.70
C VAL A 182 -5.53 -8.00 -2.59
N GLY A 183 -4.40 -7.32 -2.40
CA GLY A 183 -3.35 -7.79 -1.52
C GLY A 183 -3.77 -7.86 -0.04
N ASN A 184 -4.36 -6.78 0.49
CA ASN A 184 -4.85 -6.79 1.87
C ASN A 184 -5.98 -7.81 2.07
N ARG A 185 -6.88 -7.98 1.10
CA ARG A 185 -7.93 -9.01 1.18
C ARG A 185 -7.37 -10.40 1.34
N LEU A 186 -6.37 -10.76 0.52
CA LEU A 186 -5.72 -12.08 0.59
C LEU A 186 -4.94 -12.25 1.90
N GLN A 187 -4.18 -11.23 2.30
CA GLN A 187 -3.42 -11.24 3.54
C GLN A 187 -4.33 -11.41 4.76
N HIS A 188 -5.40 -10.62 4.86
CA HIS A 188 -6.32 -10.70 5.99
C HIS A 188 -7.21 -11.95 5.98
N ALA A 189 -7.51 -12.54 4.81
CA ALA A 189 -8.16 -13.83 4.73
C ALA A 189 -7.27 -14.94 5.34
N LEU A 190 -5.98 -14.93 5.01
CA LEU A 190 -5.01 -15.85 5.61
C LEU A 190 -4.88 -15.61 7.12
N TRP A 191 -4.71 -14.35 7.55
CA TRP A 191 -4.56 -14.03 8.97
C TRP A 191 -5.79 -14.37 9.80
N ARG A 192 -7.00 -14.22 9.24
CA ARG A 192 -8.23 -14.62 9.93
C ARG A 192 -8.17 -16.09 10.34
N GLU A 193 -7.78 -16.97 9.42
CA GLU A 193 -7.66 -18.41 9.74
C GLU A 193 -6.49 -18.67 10.69
N CYS A 194 -5.34 -18.03 10.51
CA CYS A 194 -4.21 -18.15 11.44
C CYS A 194 -4.60 -17.82 12.89
N ILE A 195 -5.36 -16.73 13.08
CA ILE A 195 -5.84 -16.31 14.40
C ILE A 195 -6.87 -17.30 14.94
N ALA A 196 -7.77 -17.82 14.09
CA ALA A 196 -8.76 -18.80 14.48
C ALA A 196 -8.15 -20.11 14.96
N LEU A 197 -7.10 -20.60 14.32
CA LEU A 197 -6.36 -21.79 14.74
C LEU A 197 -5.81 -21.64 16.16
N VAL A 198 -5.21 -20.50 16.47
CA VAL A 198 -4.69 -20.19 17.82
C VAL A 198 -5.84 -20.03 18.83
N GLN A 199 -6.87 -19.26 18.49
CA GLN A 199 -8.03 -19.02 19.35
C GLN A 199 -8.73 -20.32 19.75
N ASN A 200 -8.85 -21.26 18.82
CA ASN A 200 -9.52 -22.54 19.02
C ASN A 200 -8.60 -23.61 19.66
N GLY A 201 -7.36 -23.26 19.99
CA GLY A 201 -6.41 -24.18 20.64
C GLY A 201 -5.94 -25.34 19.75
N ILE A 202 -6.04 -25.19 18.43
CA ILE A 202 -5.56 -26.20 17.47
C ILE A 202 -4.03 -26.24 17.48
N CYS A 203 -3.39 -25.09 17.57
CA CYS A 203 -1.95 -24.94 17.76
C CYS A 203 -1.62 -23.55 18.33
N ASP A 204 -0.37 -23.32 18.70
CA ASP A 204 0.13 -22.00 19.09
C ASP A 204 0.56 -21.15 17.88
N ALA A 205 0.82 -19.85 18.12
CA ALA A 205 1.21 -18.91 17.05
C ALA A 205 2.56 -19.28 16.41
N GLU A 206 3.48 -19.88 17.17
CA GLU A 206 4.78 -20.30 16.64
C GLU A 206 4.63 -21.44 15.64
N THR A 207 3.75 -22.39 15.94
CA THR A 207 3.41 -23.49 15.04
C THR A 207 2.76 -22.98 13.75
N VAL A 208 1.80 -22.05 13.83
CA VAL A 208 1.19 -21.42 12.64
C VAL A 208 2.26 -20.80 11.73
N ASP A 209 3.13 -19.97 12.31
CA ASP A 209 4.20 -19.30 11.57
C ASP A 209 5.17 -20.31 10.93
N THR A 210 5.52 -21.37 11.66
CA THR A 210 6.42 -22.42 11.18
C THR A 210 5.79 -23.18 10.01
N VAL A 211 4.53 -23.59 10.14
CA VAL A 211 3.80 -24.28 9.06
C VAL A 211 3.80 -23.46 7.79
N ILE A 212 3.48 -22.18 7.87
CA ILE A 212 3.47 -21.32 6.69
C ILE A 212 4.87 -21.18 6.08
N LYS A 213 5.87 -20.85 6.91
CA LYS A 213 7.25 -20.61 6.45
C LYS A 213 7.90 -21.84 5.83
N GLU A 214 7.62 -23.02 6.37
CA GLU A 214 8.26 -24.26 5.92
C GLU A 214 7.42 -25.06 4.92
N SER A 215 6.26 -24.56 4.50
CA SER A 215 5.40 -25.21 3.52
C SER A 215 5.09 -24.31 2.31
N PHE A 216 3.81 -24.04 2.09
CA PHE A 216 3.34 -23.30 0.90
C PHE A 216 3.86 -21.86 0.83
N GLY A 217 4.19 -21.22 1.94
CA GLY A 217 4.76 -19.88 1.95
C GLY A 217 6.07 -19.76 1.18
N ARG A 218 6.90 -20.82 1.19
CA ARG A 218 8.18 -20.84 0.45
C ARG A 218 8.02 -20.74 -1.06
N ARG A 219 6.91 -21.22 -1.61
CA ARG A 219 6.68 -21.21 -3.05
C ARG A 219 5.91 -19.99 -3.55
N LEU A 220 5.24 -19.23 -2.67
CA LEU A 220 4.41 -18.09 -3.08
C LEU A 220 5.18 -17.00 -3.84
N ALA A 221 6.48 -16.89 -3.63
CA ALA A 221 7.33 -15.94 -4.37
C ALA A 221 7.58 -16.34 -5.84
N VAL A 222 7.42 -17.62 -6.19
CA VAL A 222 7.72 -18.18 -7.51
C VAL A 222 6.53 -18.86 -8.17
N LEU A 223 5.48 -19.14 -7.41
CA LEU A 223 4.26 -19.82 -7.88
C LEU A 223 3.06 -19.21 -7.15
N GLY A 224 2.23 -18.49 -7.88
CA GLY A 224 1.01 -17.89 -7.34
C GLY A 224 -0.02 -18.95 -6.93
N PRO A 225 -0.99 -18.63 -6.05
CA PRO A 225 -1.95 -19.62 -5.55
C PRO A 225 -2.85 -20.20 -6.65
N LEU A 226 -3.26 -19.41 -7.64
CA LEU A 226 -4.07 -19.92 -8.76
C LEU A 226 -3.24 -20.74 -9.76
N GLU A 227 -2.00 -20.33 -10.04
CA GLU A 227 -1.05 -21.14 -10.81
C GLU A 227 -0.82 -22.51 -10.16
N ASN A 228 -0.70 -22.53 -8.82
CA ASN A 228 -0.58 -23.80 -8.08
C ASN A 228 -1.86 -24.63 -8.15
N ALA A 229 -3.03 -24.01 -8.07
CA ALA A 229 -4.31 -24.72 -8.21
C ALA A 229 -4.45 -25.36 -9.61
N ASP A 230 -4.03 -24.68 -10.67
CA ASP A 230 -4.00 -25.20 -12.02
C ASP A 230 -2.96 -26.34 -12.15
N LEU A 231 -1.79 -26.19 -11.53
CA LEU A 231 -0.73 -27.19 -11.57
C LEU A 231 -1.17 -28.53 -10.94
N VAL A 232 -1.90 -28.50 -9.82
CA VAL A 232 -2.36 -29.71 -9.11
C VAL A 232 -3.70 -30.24 -9.65
N GLY A 233 -4.40 -29.45 -10.45
CA GLY A 233 -5.70 -29.78 -11.04
C GLY A 233 -6.88 -29.16 -10.28
N THR A 234 -7.79 -28.55 -11.04
CA THR A 234 -8.98 -27.88 -10.49
C THR A 234 -9.96 -28.84 -9.82
N GLU A 235 -10.04 -30.10 -10.29
CA GLU A 235 -10.85 -31.16 -9.69
C GLU A 235 -10.34 -31.56 -8.30
N LEU A 236 -9.01 -31.66 -8.10
CA LEU A 236 -8.42 -31.92 -6.80
C LEU A 236 -8.63 -30.72 -5.86
N THR A 237 -8.41 -29.51 -6.37
CA THR A 237 -8.68 -28.28 -5.62
C THR A 237 -10.13 -28.22 -5.16
N LEU A 238 -11.09 -28.55 -6.01
CA LEU A 238 -12.52 -28.58 -5.67
C LEU A 238 -12.83 -29.63 -4.58
N ALA A 239 -12.23 -30.83 -4.69
CA ALA A 239 -12.43 -31.90 -3.68
C ALA A 239 -11.91 -31.48 -2.30
N ILE A 240 -10.73 -30.84 -2.25
CA ILE A 240 -10.15 -30.30 -1.01
C ILE A 240 -11.05 -29.19 -0.44
N HIS A 241 -11.51 -28.26 -1.28
CA HIS A 241 -12.38 -27.16 -0.85
C HIS A 241 -13.69 -27.64 -0.24
N ARG A 242 -14.31 -28.69 -0.77
CA ARG A 242 -15.53 -29.30 -0.21
C ARG A 242 -15.33 -29.80 1.22
N THR A 243 -14.12 -30.19 1.58
CA THR A 243 -13.80 -30.70 2.92
C THR A 243 -13.32 -29.60 3.86
N VAL A 244 -12.45 -28.71 3.37
CA VAL A 244 -11.73 -27.74 4.22
C VAL A 244 -12.54 -26.47 4.45
N LEU A 245 -13.16 -25.88 3.40
CA LEU A 245 -13.84 -24.60 3.52
C LEU A 245 -14.98 -24.55 4.55
N PRO A 246 -15.77 -25.63 4.77
CA PRO A 246 -16.76 -25.62 5.85
C PRO A 246 -16.19 -25.58 7.27
N ALA A 247 -14.89 -25.91 7.44
CA ALA A 247 -14.23 -26.00 8.73
C ALA A 247 -13.37 -24.78 9.10
N ILE A 248 -13.08 -23.91 8.14
CA ILE A 248 -12.28 -22.71 8.39
C ILE A 248 -13.14 -21.53 8.84
N ASP A 249 -12.52 -20.53 9.47
CA ASP A 249 -13.23 -19.35 9.97
C ASP A 249 -13.82 -18.48 8.84
N ALA A 250 -15.12 -18.28 8.89
CA ALA A 250 -15.86 -17.41 7.94
C ALA A 250 -16.59 -16.23 8.63
N ARG A 251 -16.26 -15.94 9.90
CA ARG A 251 -16.93 -14.86 10.66
C ARG A 251 -16.68 -13.49 10.00
N PRO A 252 -17.70 -12.64 9.89
CA PRO A 252 -17.53 -11.25 9.52
C PRO A 252 -16.98 -10.44 10.72
N GLY A 253 -15.91 -9.70 10.53
CA GLY A 253 -15.33 -8.85 11.57
C GLY A 253 -14.10 -9.44 12.25
N PRO A 254 -13.52 -8.69 13.21
CA PRO A 254 -12.30 -9.09 13.90
C PRO A 254 -12.52 -10.28 14.85
N SER A 255 -11.45 -11.02 15.12
CA SER A 255 -11.48 -12.12 16.08
C SER A 255 -11.61 -11.58 17.51
N PRO A 256 -12.51 -12.14 18.36
CA PRO A 256 -12.57 -11.79 19.78
C PRO A 256 -11.24 -12.02 20.53
N TYR A 257 -10.44 -12.97 20.07
CA TYR A 257 -9.10 -13.19 20.61
C TYR A 257 -8.15 -12.05 20.29
N LEU A 258 -8.22 -11.48 19.09
CA LEU A 258 -7.44 -10.30 18.72
C LEU A 258 -7.88 -9.07 19.51
N GLU A 259 -9.20 -8.85 19.66
CA GLU A 259 -9.74 -7.76 20.49
C GLU A 259 -9.24 -7.87 21.93
N LYS A 260 -9.32 -9.06 22.54
CA LYS A 260 -8.81 -9.31 23.89
C LYS A 260 -7.31 -8.99 24.01
N LEU A 261 -6.46 -9.34 23.05
CA LEU A 261 -5.04 -8.99 23.08
C LEU A 261 -4.84 -7.47 23.11
N VAL A 262 -5.63 -6.73 22.32
CA VAL A 262 -5.58 -5.26 22.29
C VAL A 262 -6.00 -4.66 23.63
N ASP A 263 -7.12 -5.13 24.18
CA ASP A 263 -7.66 -4.67 25.47
C ASP A 263 -6.69 -4.93 26.64
N GLU A 264 -5.94 -6.04 26.57
CA GLU A 264 -4.91 -6.41 27.54
C GLU A 264 -3.57 -5.65 27.30
N GLY A 265 -3.48 -4.74 26.33
CA GLY A 265 -2.26 -4.01 26.01
C GLY A 265 -1.16 -4.84 25.35
N LYS A 266 -1.48 -6.05 24.87
CA LYS A 266 -0.57 -6.95 24.16
C LYS A 266 -0.50 -6.55 22.66
N LEU A 267 0.21 -5.47 22.38
CA LEU A 267 0.20 -4.77 21.10
C LEU A 267 1.30 -5.23 20.13
N GLY A 268 1.87 -6.42 20.33
CA GLY A 268 2.94 -6.96 19.52
C GLY A 268 4.33 -6.50 19.95
N MET A 269 5.26 -6.40 19.00
CA MET A 269 6.67 -6.03 19.27
C MET A 269 6.82 -4.74 20.06
N LYS A 270 6.00 -3.71 19.83
CA LYS A 270 6.07 -2.42 20.51
C LYS A 270 5.74 -2.49 22.00
N SER A 271 5.08 -3.54 22.47
CA SER A 271 4.78 -3.81 23.88
C SER A 271 5.51 -5.04 24.42
N GLY A 272 6.38 -5.68 23.62
CA GLY A 272 7.09 -6.90 23.97
C GLY A 272 6.21 -8.15 23.96
N GLN A 273 4.90 -8.04 23.79
CA GLN A 273 3.96 -9.15 23.77
C GLN A 273 2.80 -8.88 22.81
N GLY A 274 2.38 -9.96 22.09
CA GLY A 274 1.22 -9.99 21.20
C GLY A 274 0.74 -11.44 21.09
N PHE A 275 0.60 -11.96 19.88
CA PHE A 275 0.42 -13.41 19.65
C PHE A 275 1.62 -14.21 20.15
N ARG A 276 2.80 -13.59 20.18
CA ARG A 276 4.07 -14.15 20.66
C ARG A 276 4.71 -13.19 21.65
N THR A 277 5.67 -13.69 22.45
CA THR A 277 6.56 -12.87 23.27
C THR A 277 7.76 -12.46 22.41
N TRP A 278 8.16 -11.18 22.51
CA TRP A 278 9.23 -10.58 21.75
C TRP A 278 10.33 -10.10 22.72
N THR A 279 11.55 -10.52 22.49
CA THR A 279 12.76 -10.12 23.26
C THR A 279 13.63 -9.18 22.44
#